data_4cb9394f670eee48a0f9c77aa621a487
#
_entry.id   4cb9394f670eee48a0f9c77aa621a487
#
_cell.length_a   1.000
_cell.length_b   1.000
_cell.length_c   1.000
_cell.angle_alpha   90.00
_cell.angle_beta   90.00
_cell.angle_gamma   90.00
#
_symmetry.space_group_name_H-M   'P 1'
#
loop_
_entity.id
_entity.type
_entity.pdbx_description
1 polymer ?
#
loop_
_entity_poly.entity_id
_entity_poly.type
_entity_poly.pdbx_seq_one_letter_code
_entity_poly.pdbx_strand_id
1 'polypeptide(L)' 'MIEDRIRDLKAREQVCWAMSGVFLHAKDAHGLHDMGVEIQGIQWAIRELEGIASSD' A
#
# COMPACT_ATOMS: atom_id res chain seq x y z
N MET A 1 -13.25 -9.81 -8.32
CA MET A 1 -14.10 -8.65 -7.98
C MET A 1 -13.50 -7.88 -6.83
N ILE A 2 -14.19 -7.66 -5.72
CA ILE A 2 -13.63 -6.92 -4.58
C ILE A 2 -12.43 -7.65 -3.98
N GLU A 3 -12.54 -8.97 -3.83
CA GLU A 3 -11.46 -9.79 -3.28
C GLU A 3 -10.20 -9.72 -4.15
N ASP A 4 -10.37 -9.71 -5.47
CA ASP A 4 -9.25 -9.58 -6.38
C ASP A 4 -8.59 -8.21 -6.26
N ARG A 5 -9.41 -7.16 -6.11
CA ARG A 5 -8.90 -5.82 -5.93
C ARG A 5 -8.12 -5.67 -4.62
N ILE A 6 -8.64 -6.25 -3.55
CA ILE A 6 -7.96 -6.25 -2.25
C ILE A 6 -6.60 -6.95 -2.37
N ARG A 7 -6.57 -8.12 -3.03
CA ARG A 7 -5.33 -8.87 -3.23
C ARG A 7 -4.32 -8.06 -4.02
N ASP A 8 -4.76 -7.38 -5.08
CA ASP A 8 -3.87 -6.57 -5.91
C ASP A 8 -3.30 -5.40 -5.12
N LEU A 9 -4.12 -4.76 -4.29
CA LEU A 9 -3.68 -3.67 -3.45
C LEU A 9 -2.67 -4.14 -2.39
N LYS A 10 -2.90 -5.32 -1.80
CA LYS A 10 -1.96 -5.88 -0.84
C LYS A 10 -0.61 -6.20 -1.49
N ALA A 11 -0.64 -6.70 -2.72
CA ALA A 11 0.59 -6.95 -3.47
C ALA A 11 1.33 -5.64 -3.75
N ARG A 12 0.60 -4.59 -4.14
CA ARG A 12 1.18 -3.27 -4.37
C ARG A 12 1.78 -2.70 -3.09
N GLU A 13 1.11 -2.91 -1.96
CA GLU A 13 1.64 -2.47 -0.66
C GLU A 13 2.98 -3.11 -0.37
N GLN A 14 3.12 -4.41 -0.65
CA GLN A 14 4.39 -5.11 -0.44
C GLN A 14 5.51 -4.51 -1.30
N VAL A 15 5.20 -4.15 -2.55
CA VAL A 15 6.17 -3.49 -3.42
C VAL A 15 6.60 -2.15 -2.85
N CYS A 16 5.64 -1.37 -2.33
CA CYS A 16 5.95 -0.08 -1.72
C CYS A 16 6.83 -0.22 -0.49
N TRP A 17 6.60 -1.23 0.34
CA TRP A 17 7.48 -1.52 1.49
C TRP A 17 8.89 -1.85 1.04
N ALA A 18 9.03 -2.68 -0.01
CA ALA A 18 10.34 -3.01 -0.56
C ALA A 18 11.05 -1.77 -1.09
N MET A 19 10.34 -0.90 -1.82
CA MET A 19 10.90 0.34 -2.33
C MET A 19 11.29 1.30 -1.20
N SER A 20 10.51 1.32 -0.11
CA SER A 20 10.87 2.11 1.08
C SER A 20 12.23 1.70 1.62
N GLY A 21 12.51 0.40 1.66
CA GLY A 21 13.82 -0.10 2.08
C GLY A 21 14.94 0.36 1.16
N VAL A 22 14.69 0.37 -0.15
CA VAL A 22 15.67 0.85 -1.13
C VAL A 22 15.97 2.34 -0.91
N PHE A 23 14.92 3.16 -0.77
CA PHE A 23 15.09 4.60 -0.54
C PHE A 23 15.79 4.89 0.78
N LEU A 24 15.47 4.13 1.83
CA LEU A 24 16.11 4.28 3.13
C LEU A 24 17.60 3.98 3.02
N HIS A 25 17.95 2.89 2.33
CA HIS A 25 19.34 2.50 2.14
C HIS A 25 20.11 3.57 1.34
N ALA A 26 19.45 4.15 0.34
CA ALA A 26 20.02 5.21 -0.48
C ALA A 26 20.03 6.58 0.22
N LYS A 27 19.42 6.67 1.41
CA LYS A 27 19.25 7.93 2.16
C LYS A 27 18.46 8.96 1.38
N ASP A 28 17.47 8.48 0.62
CA ASP A 28 16.59 9.33 -0.18
C ASP A 28 15.32 9.63 0.61
N ALA A 29 15.35 10.74 1.35
CA ALA A 29 14.23 11.14 2.21
C ALA A 29 12.98 11.48 1.41
N HIS A 30 13.13 12.06 0.22
CA HIS A 30 11.99 12.41 -0.62
C HIS A 30 11.28 11.16 -1.14
N GLY A 31 12.04 10.20 -1.65
CA GLY A 31 11.47 8.94 -2.12
C GLY A 31 10.82 8.16 -0.99
N LEU A 32 11.45 8.17 0.19
CA LEU A 32 10.89 7.49 1.36
C LEU A 32 9.56 8.12 1.79
N HIS A 33 9.47 9.45 1.78
CA HIS A 33 8.24 10.16 2.08
C HIS A 33 7.14 9.80 1.08
N ASP A 34 7.45 9.78 -0.21
CA ASP A 34 6.49 9.44 -1.25
C ASP A 34 5.94 8.03 -1.07
N MET A 35 6.80 7.07 -0.70
CA MET A 35 6.35 5.71 -0.45
C MET A 35 5.46 5.63 0.79
N GLY A 36 5.74 6.42 1.81
CA GLY A 36 4.89 6.50 3.01
C GLY A 36 3.48 6.96 2.68
N VAL A 37 3.35 7.99 1.86
CA VAL A 37 2.05 8.51 1.41
C VAL A 37 1.32 7.45 0.58
N GLU A 38 2.02 6.80 -0.32
CA GLU A 38 1.44 5.75 -1.17
C GLU A 38 0.93 4.59 -0.33
N ILE A 39 1.72 4.13 0.64
CA ILE A 39 1.34 3.02 1.53
C ILE A 39 0.09 3.39 2.32
N GLN A 40 0.01 4.61 2.86
CA GLN A 40 -1.16 5.06 3.61
C GLN A 40 -2.42 5.03 2.76
N GLY A 41 -2.32 5.51 1.51
CA GLY A 41 -3.45 5.49 0.59
C GLY A 41 -3.90 4.08 0.25
N ILE A 42 -2.95 3.17 0.03
CA ILE A 42 -3.25 1.77 -0.25
C ILE A 42 -3.92 1.11 0.96
N GLN A 43 -3.39 1.32 2.15
CA GLN A 43 -3.96 0.75 3.38
C GLN A 43 -5.38 1.25 3.62
N TRP A 44 -5.63 2.53 3.38
CA TRP A 44 -6.97 3.09 3.49
C TRP A 44 -7.93 2.41 2.50
N ALA A 45 -7.50 2.26 1.24
CA ALA A 45 -8.33 1.64 0.21
C ALA A 45 -8.65 0.18 0.55
N ILE A 46 -7.65 -0.57 1.04
CA ILE A 46 -7.86 -1.96 1.46
C ILE A 46 -8.91 -2.02 2.57
N ARG A 47 -8.78 -1.16 3.57
CA ARG A 47 -9.69 -1.14 4.71
C ARG A 47 -11.13 -0.85 4.27
N GLU A 48 -11.29 0.12 3.36
CA GLU A 48 -12.62 0.46 2.84
C GLU A 48 -13.22 -0.71 2.06
N LEU A 49 -12.43 -1.36 1.22
CA LEU A 49 -12.91 -2.50 0.44
C LEU A 49 -13.23 -3.70 1.34
N GLU A 50 -12.43 -3.94 2.36
CA GLU A 50 -12.70 -5.02 3.32
C GLU A 50 -13.99 -4.75 4.07
N GLY A 51 -14.27 -3.49 4.41
CA GLY A 51 -15.53 -3.11 5.04
C GLY A 51 -16.72 -3.40 4.14
N ILE A 52 -16.62 -3.09 2.84
CA ILE A 52 -17.68 -3.37 1.88
C ILE A 52 -17.88 -4.88 1.74
N ALA A 53 -16.78 -5.64 1.62
CA ALA A 53 -16.87 -7.09 1.46
C ALA A 53 -17.52 -7.77 2.66
N SER A 54 -17.28 -7.26 3.87
CA SER A 54 -17.82 -7.87 5.08
C SER A 54 -19.23 -7.40 5.42
N SER A 55 -19.75 -6.38 4.74
CA SER A 55 -21.10 -5.88 5.01
C SER A 55 -22.20 -6.69 4.33
N ASP A 56 -21.84 -7.63 3.47
CA ASP A 56 -22.78 -8.55 2.84
C ASP A 56 -23.21 -9.68 3.83
#